data_2f1735eabdd37cd420d1596618e6eaa8
#
_entry.id   2f1735eabdd37cd420d1596618e6eaa8
#
_cell.length_a   1.000
_cell.length_b   1.000
_cell.length_c   1.000
_cell.angle_alpha   90.00
_cell.angle_beta   90.00
_cell.angle_gamma   90.00
#
_symmetry.space_group_name_H-M   'P 1'
#
loop_
_entity.id
_entity.type
_entity.pdbx_description
1 polymer ?
#
loop_
_entity_poly.entity_id
_entity_poly.type
_entity_poly.pdbx_seq_one_letter_code
_entity_poly.pdbx_strand_id
1 'polypeptide(L)'
;MAQRFLVVGLMLLALGVGARSDDKPGKVPAVATNSGLERLKKLAGTWVAADATGKPTDQVVSVIKITAGGSAVQETLFPGQPQEMVSIYHLDGADLLMTHYCVLGNQPRMKADPASPPNQIRFRFAGGSNLDPAKDMHMHEGTLTFVDDDHIEFAGVAWEGGKPAETHCATMKLVRKK
;
A
#
# COMPACT_ATOMS: atom_id res chain seq x y z
N MET A 1 31.48 -65.89 48.15
CA MET A 1 31.56 -64.80 47.14
C MET A 1 30.20 -64.10 47.20
N ALA A 2 30.15 -62.91 47.81
CA ALA A 2 28.92 -62.17 48.01
C ALA A 2 28.91 -60.97 47.06
N GLN A 3 27.98 -60.94 46.13
CA GLN A 3 27.85 -59.91 45.13
C GLN A 3 26.92 -58.81 45.68
N ARG A 4 27.48 -57.64 45.93
CA ARG A 4 26.73 -56.45 46.42
C ARG A 4 26.12 -55.75 45.23
N PHE A 5 24.79 -55.67 45.18
CA PHE A 5 24.05 -54.84 44.24
C PHE A 5 23.99 -53.39 44.79
N LEU A 6 24.52 -52.45 44.00
CA LEU A 6 24.46 -51.02 44.24
C LEU A 6 23.14 -50.50 43.65
N VAL A 7 22.22 -50.05 44.48
CA VAL A 7 21.00 -49.39 44.02
C VAL A 7 21.30 -47.89 43.85
N VAL A 8 21.35 -47.46 42.57
CA VAL A 8 21.47 -46.02 42.26
C VAL A 8 20.06 -45.43 42.23
N GLY A 9 19.75 -44.62 43.22
CA GLY A 9 18.50 -43.88 43.25
C GLY A 9 18.49 -42.73 42.27
N LEU A 10 17.58 -42.82 41.30
CA LEU A 10 17.34 -41.73 40.31
C LEU A 10 16.44 -40.65 40.95
N MET A 11 17.02 -39.53 41.26
CA MET A 11 16.32 -38.36 41.80
C MET A 11 15.70 -37.58 40.63
N LEU A 12 14.39 -37.72 40.42
CA LEU A 12 13.65 -36.92 39.43
C LEU A 12 13.51 -35.48 39.94
N LEU A 13 14.27 -34.56 39.41
CA LEU A 13 14.00 -33.12 39.53
C LEU A 13 12.78 -32.79 38.67
N ALA A 14 11.64 -32.51 39.28
CA ALA A 14 10.48 -31.92 38.66
C ALA A 14 10.79 -30.44 38.39
N LEU A 15 11.19 -30.11 37.17
CA LEU A 15 11.22 -28.74 36.67
C LEU A 15 9.77 -28.26 36.55
N GLY A 16 9.32 -27.42 37.49
CA GLY A 16 8.06 -26.72 37.42
C GLY A 16 8.08 -25.79 36.18
N VAL A 17 7.33 -26.15 35.14
CA VAL A 17 7.01 -25.23 34.08
C VAL A 17 6.05 -24.20 34.64
N GLY A 18 6.58 -23.05 35.02
CA GLY A 18 5.78 -21.88 35.36
C GLY A 18 4.92 -21.48 34.16
N ALA A 19 3.60 -21.64 34.29
CA ALA A 19 2.66 -21.10 33.34
C ALA A 19 2.88 -19.58 33.23
N ARG A 20 3.32 -19.14 32.07
CA ARG A 20 3.36 -17.71 31.75
C ARG A 20 1.93 -17.22 31.66
N SER A 21 1.63 -16.28 32.50
CA SER A 21 0.41 -15.49 32.55
C SER A 21 0.06 -14.87 31.20
N ASP A 22 -1.19 -15.02 30.85
CA ASP A 22 -2.07 -14.15 30.06
C ASP A 22 -1.41 -12.96 29.33
N ASP A 23 -0.79 -13.19 28.19
CA ASP A 23 -0.67 -12.16 27.18
C ASP A 23 -2.08 -11.90 26.60
N LYS A 24 -2.82 -10.99 27.25
CA LYS A 24 -3.98 -10.38 26.62
C LYS A 24 -3.51 -9.81 25.30
N PRO A 25 -4.15 -10.14 24.17
CA PRO A 25 -3.78 -9.53 22.90
C PRO A 25 -3.78 -8.01 23.09
N GLY A 26 -2.63 -7.38 22.84
CA GLY A 26 -2.46 -5.95 22.99
C GLY A 26 -3.57 -5.26 22.20
N LYS A 27 -4.25 -4.30 22.85
CA LYS A 27 -5.31 -3.51 22.22
C LYS A 27 -4.71 -2.88 20.95
N VAL A 28 -5.13 -3.35 19.77
CA VAL A 28 -4.75 -2.72 18.50
C VAL A 28 -5.12 -1.25 18.63
N PRO A 29 -4.16 -0.31 18.46
CA PRO A 29 -4.48 1.11 18.52
C PRO A 29 -5.62 1.42 17.55
N ALA A 30 -6.55 2.28 17.98
CA ALA A 30 -7.60 2.75 17.06
C ALA A 30 -6.94 3.35 15.82
N VAL A 31 -7.32 2.86 14.64
CA VAL A 31 -6.80 3.38 13.38
C VAL A 31 -7.16 4.86 13.32
N ALA A 32 -6.14 5.72 13.20
CA ALA A 32 -6.37 7.15 13.01
C ALA A 32 -7.24 7.35 11.76
N THR A 33 -8.33 8.10 11.90
CA THR A 33 -9.21 8.41 10.77
C THR A 33 -8.66 9.61 10.02
N ASN A 34 -8.40 9.43 8.73
CA ASN A 34 -8.04 10.52 7.81
C ASN A 34 -9.05 10.48 6.66
N SER A 35 -9.62 11.62 6.33
CA SER A 35 -10.64 11.73 5.27
C SER A 35 -10.12 11.21 3.92
N GLY A 36 -8.83 11.37 3.63
CA GLY A 36 -8.19 10.85 2.42
C GLY A 36 -8.17 9.32 2.38
N LEU A 37 -7.77 8.64 3.46
CA LEU A 37 -7.77 7.19 3.53
C LEU A 37 -9.19 6.62 3.45
N GLU A 38 -10.16 7.25 4.11
CA GLU A 38 -11.56 6.83 4.04
C GLU A 38 -12.14 6.98 2.62
N ARG A 39 -11.72 8.00 1.87
CA ARG A 39 -12.09 8.15 0.46
C ARG A 39 -11.48 7.06 -0.41
N LEU A 40 -10.20 6.71 -0.20
CA LEU A 40 -9.55 5.61 -0.90
C LEU A 40 -10.22 4.27 -0.62
N LYS A 41 -10.67 4.01 0.60
CA LYS A 41 -11.43 2.80 0.95
C LYS A 41 -12.73 2.65 0.15
N LYS A 42 -13.41 3.76 -0.17
CA LYS A 42 -14.62 3.74 -1.01
C LYS A 42 -14.35 3.32 -2.45
N LEU A 43 -13.10 3.40 -2.89
CA LEU A 43 -12.69 2.95 -4.21
C LEU A 43 -12.49 1.43 -4.30
N ALA A 44 -12.62 0.67 -3.21
CA ALA A 44 -12.47 -0.78 -3.26
C ALA A 44 -13.33 -1.39 -4.37
N GLY A 45 -12.72 -2.23 -5.22
CA GLY A 45 -13.33 -2.82 -6.41
C GLY A 45 -12.38 -2.89 -7.59
N THR A 46 -12.95 -3.19 -8.76
CA THR A 46 -12.22 -3.29 -10.04
C THR A 46 -12.53 -2.06 -10.90
N TRP A 47 -11.50 -1.52 -11.51
CA TRP A 47 -11.58 -0.33 -12.35
C TRP A 47 -11.04 -0.63 -13.74
N VAL A 48 -11.79 -0.26 -14.76
CA VAL A 48 -11.45 -0.47 -16.17
C VAL A 48 -11.14 0.87 -16.84
N ALA A 49 -10.38 0.84 -17.93
CA ALA A 49 -10.12 2.04 -18.73
C ALA A 49 -11.44 2.59 -19.31
N ALA A 50 -11.57 3.91 -19.35
CA ALA A 50 -12.60 4.59 -20.13
C ALA A 50 -12.14 4.75 -21.58
N ASP A 51 -13.04 4.59 -22.55
CA ASP A 51 -12.81 4.96 -23.94
C ASP A 51 -12.86 6.50 -24.16
N ALA A 52 -12.65 6.95 -25.37
CA ALA A 52 -12.68 8.38 -25.71
C ALA A 52 -14.06 9.06 -25.45
N THR A 53 -15.13 8.26 -25.30
CA THR A 53 -16.47 8.76 -24.96
C THR A 53 -16.79 8.68 -23.47
N GLY A 54 -15.83 8.18 -22.66
CA GLY A 54 -15.99 7.99 -21.20
C GLY A 54 -16.67 6.67 -20.82
N LYS A 55 -16.93 5.75 -21.76
CA LYS A 55 -17.54 4.46 -21.48
C LYS A 55 -16.51 3.43 -21.00
N PRO A 56 -16.92 2.48 -20.12
CA PRO A 56 -16.03 1.42 -19.68
C PRO A 56 -15.61 0.50 -20.83
N THR A 57 -14.35 0.12 -20.86
CA THR A 57 -13.80 -0.93 -21.72
C THR A 57 -13.65 -2.25 -20.95
N ASP A 58 -13.18 -3.31 -21.61
CA ASP A 58 -12.85 -4.59 -20.95
C ASP A 58 -11.46 -4.58 -20.28
N GLN A 59 -10.65 -3.53 -20.49
CA GLN A 59 -9.29 -3.44 -19.98
C GLN A 59 -9.30 -3.11 -18.49
N VAL A 60 -8.99 -4.10 -17.64
CA VAL A 60 -8.77 -3.87 -16.21
C VAL A 60 -7.46 -3.11 -16.02
N VAL A 61 -7.55 -1.95 -15.40
CA VAL A 61 -6.39 -1.07 -15.11
C VAL A 61 -6.01 -1.12 -13.65
N SER A 62 -7.00 -1.15 -12.73
CA SER A 62 -6.73 -1.13 -11.30
C SER A 62 -7.69 -2.05 -10.53
N VAL A 63 -7.12 -2.75 -9.53
CA VAL A 63 -7.90 -3.49 -8.52
C VAL A 63 -7.53 -2.96 -7.16
N ILE A 64 -8.52 -2.41 -6.46
CA ILE A 64 -8.34 -1.75 -5.16
C ILE A 64 -8.96 -2.61 -4.05
N LYS A 65 -8.22 -2.85 -2.97
CA LYS A 65 -8.63 -3.66 -1.82
C LYS A 65 -8.32 -2.95 -0.51
N ILE A 66 -9.24 -3.04 0.45
CA ILE A 66 -8.96 -2.70 1.84
C ILE A 66 -8.19 -3.88 2.45
N THR A 67 -7.10 -3.60 3.17
CA THR A 67 -6.23 -4.62 3.77
C THR A 67 -5.76 -4.20 5.16
N ALA A 68 -4.94 -5.05 5.80
CA ALA A 68 -4.37 -4.79 7.13
C ALA A 68 -5.43 -4.36 8.18
N GLY A 69 -6.57 -5.08 8.24
CA GLY A 69 -7.65 -4.76 9.20
C GLY A 69 -8.27 -3.38 8.99
N GLY A 70 -8.21 -2.83 7.79
CA GLY A 70 -8.74 -1.50 7.46
C GLY A 70 -7.75 -0.34 7.64
N SER A 71 -6.50 -0.62 8.04
CA SER A 71 -5.48 0.42 8.22
C SER A 71 -4.74 0.79 6.92
N ALA A 72 -4.90 -0.01 5.85
CA ALA A 72 -4.29 0.25 4.55
C ALA A 72 -5.23 -0.05 3.40
N VAL A 73 -4.95 0.57 2.26
CA VAL A 73 -5.57 0.27 0.96
C VAL A 73 -4.45 -0.17 0.02
N GLN A 74 -4.65 -1.30 -0.64
CA GLN A 74 -3.78 -1.80 -1.69
C GLN A 74 -4.42 -1.55 -3.04
N GLU A 75 -3.66 -1.03 -3.97
CA GLU A 75 -4.02 -0.94 -5.37
C GLU A 75 -3.04 -1.78 -6.20
N THR A 76 -3.57 -2.69 -7.03
CA THR A 76 -2.80 -3.40 -8.04
C THR A 76 -3.11 -2.78 -9.39
N LEU A 77 -2.12 -2.18 -10.02
CA LEU A 77 -2.19 -1.62 -11.36
C LEU A 77 -1.83 -2.67 -12.40
N PHE A 78 -2.58 -2.73 -13.49
CA PHE A 78 -2.38 -3.66 -14.62
C PHE A 78 -2.27 -5.13 -14.19
N PRO A 79 -3.24 -5.66 -13.41
CA PRO A 79 -3.15 -6.98 -12.81
C PRO A 79 -2.95 -8.09 -13.85
N GLY A 80 -1.95 -8.96 -13.61
CA GLY A 80 -1.59 -10.07 -14.49
C GLY A 80 -0.84 -9.66 -15.76
N GLN A 81 -0.47 -8.39 -15.92
CA GLN A 81 0.31 -7.91 -17.07
C GLN A 81 1.81 -7.80 -16.71
N PRO A 82 2.72 -7.81 -17.69
CA PRO A 82 4.16 -7.64 -17.43
C PRO A 82 4.52 -6.34 -16.70
N GLN A 83 3.69 -5.31 -16.82
CA GLN A 83 3.84 -4.03 -16.13
C GLN A 83 3.01 -3.91 -14.85
N GLU A 84 2.63 -5.04 -14.25
CA GLU A 84 1.91 -5.02 -12.96
C GLU A 84 2.72 -4.28 -11.89
N MET A 85 2.06 -3.39 -11.18
CA MET A 85 2.63 -2.60 -10.10
C MET A 85 1.68 -2.58 -8.91
N VAL A 86 2.21 -2.24 -7.72
CA VAL A 86 1.40 -2.15 -6.51
C VAL A 86 1.62 -0.80 -5.83
N SER A 87 0.54 -0.17 -5.41
CA SER A 87 0.58 0.98 -4.49
C SER A 87 -0.08 0.62 -3.17
N ILE A 88 0.57 0.99 -2.05
CA ILE A 88 0.02 0.83 -0.71
C ILE A 88 -0.19 2.21 -0.11
N TYR A 89 -1.43 2.48 0.28
CA TYR A 89 -1.84 3.71 0.96
C TYR A 89 -2.08 3.41 2.45
N HIS A 90 -1.49 4.21 3.33
CA HIS A 90 -1.63 4.06 4.77
C HIS A 90 -1.42 5.39 5.49
N LEU A 91 -1.65 5.46 6.80
CA LEU A 91 -1.36 6.63 7.60
C LEU A 91 -0.02 6.48 8.35
N ASP A 92 0.71 7.60 8.44
CA ASP A 92 1.79 7.81 9.39
C ASP A 92 1.39 9.02 10.26
N GLY A 93 0.92 8.75 11.48
CA GLY A 93 0.23 9.75 12.27
C GLY A 93 -1.01 10.31 11.57
N ALA A 94 -1.02 11.61 11.27
CA ALA A 94 -2.08 12.28 10.51
C ALA A 94 -1.85 12.30 9.00
N ASP A 95 -0.66 11.94 8.55
CA ASP A 95 -0.26 12.02 7.15
C ASP A 95 -0.72 10.80 6.36
N LEU A 96 -1.35 11.02 5.22
CA LEU A 96 -1.65 9.96 4.26
C LEU A 96 -0.43 9.76 3.36
N LEU A 97 0.13 8.56 3.40
CA LEU A 97 1.28 8.16 2.59
C LEU A 97 0.86 7.16 1.52
N MET A 98 1.60 7.15 0.41
CA MET A 98 1.57 6.13 -0.62
C MET A 98 2.99 5.62 -0.86
N THR A 99 3.19 4.30 -0.89
CA THR A 99 4.39 3.67 -1.41
C THR A 99 4.03 2.94 -2.70
N HIS A 100 4.68 3.33 -3.80
CA HIS A 100 4.47 2.73 -5.11
C HIS A 100 5.60 1.76 -5.44
N TYR A 101 5.28 0.48 -5.63
CA TYR A 101 6.22 -0.57 -6.05
C TYR A 101 6.21 -0.63 -7.57
N CYS A 102 7.18 0.06 -8.18
CA CYS A 102 7.24 0.31 -9.61
C CYS A 102 7.88 -0.85 -10.37
N VAL A 103 7.44 -1.07 -11.61
CA VAL A 103 8.08 -1.99 -12.55
C VAL A 103 9.57 -1.64 -12.83
N LEU A 104 9.97 -0.39 -12.57
CA LEU A 104 11.37 0.05 -12.65
C LEU A 104 12.25 -0.51 -11.51
N GLY A 105 11.68 -1.26 -10.56
CA GLY A 105 12.40 -1.85 -9.44
C GLY A 105 12.64 -0.90 -8.27
N ASN A 106 12.18 0.34 -8.35
CA ASN A 106 12.25 1.29 -7.24
C ASN A 106 10.91 1.42 -6.51
N GLN A 107 10.93 2.01 -5.31
CA GLN A 107 9.75 2.20 -4.47
C GLN A 107 9.66 3.67 -4.01
N PRO A 108 9.23 4.60 -4.88
CA PRO A 108 8.96 5.96 -4.48
C PRO A 108 7.88 6.01 -3.41
N ARG A 109 8.12 6.81 -2.40
CA ARG A 109 7.18 7.13 -1.33
C ARG A 109 6.67 8.53 -1.54
N MET A 110 5.37 8.71 -1.42
CA MET A 110 4.72 9.99 -1.61
C MET A 110 3.81 10.32 -0.43
N LYS A 111 3.69 11.60 -0.14
CA LYS A 111 2.81 12.15 0.91
C LYS A 111 1.69 12.95 0.27
N ALA A 112 0.48 12.76 0.77
CA ALA A 112 -0.65 13.56 0.33
C ALA A 112 -0.51 15.01 0.79
N ASP A 113 -0.77 15.94 -0.13
CA ASP A 113 -0.80 17.38 0.15
C ASP A 113 -2.11 17.72 0.89
N PRO A 114 -2.06 18.24 2.12
CA PRO A 114 -3.25 18.60 2.87
C PRO A 114 -4.05 19.75 2.22
N ALA A 115 -3.43 20.53 1.33
CA ALA A 115 -4.07 21.57 0.55
C ALA A 115 -4.72 21.05 -0.76
N SER A 116 -4.86 19.74 -0.92
CA SER A 116 -5.55 19.17 -2.07
C SER A 116 -7.00 19.68 -2.15
N PRO A 117 -7.53 19.97 -3.36
CA PRO A 117 -8.94 20.30 -3.54
C PRO A 117 -9.87 19.21 -2.99
N PRO A 118 -11.11 19.54 -2.60
CA PRO A 118 -12.03 18.58 -1.99
C PRO A 118 -12.29 17.32 -2.82
N ASN A 119 -12.22 17.42 -4.15
CA ASN A 119 -12.41 16.28 -5.07
C ASN A 119 -11.10 15.63 -5.52
N GLN A 120 -9.96 15.97 -4.90
CA GLN A 120 -8.65 15.41 -5.25
C GLN A 120 -7.88 14.91 -4.03
N ILE A 121 -6.91 14.02 -4.29
CA ILE A 121 -5.77 13.78 -3.42
C ILE A 121 -4.53 13.96 -4.29
N ARG A 122 -3.69 14.94 -3.94
CA ARG A 122 -2.42 15.18 -4.61
C ARG A 122 -1.30 14.60 -3.78
N PHE A 123 -0.51 13.74 -4.39
CA PHE A 123 0.66 13.11 -3.78
C PHE A 123 1.93 13.76 -4.30
N ARG A 124 2.89 14.03 -3.40
CA ARG A 124 4.19 14.59 -3.72
C ARG A 124 5.28 13.67 -3.19
N PHE A 125 6.38 13.59 -3.91
CA PHE A 125 7.53 12.78 -3.54
C PHE A 125 8.05 13.11 -2.13
N ALA A 126 8.28 12.08 -1.34
CA ALA A 126 8.74 12.14 0.03
C ALA A 126 9.87 11.14 0.32
N GLY A 127 10.63 10.77 -0.73
CA GLY A 127 11.71 9.79 -0.65
C GLY A 127 11.36 8.47 -1.32
N GLY A 128 12.17 7.45 -1.07
CA GLY A 128 11.95 6.13 -1.66
C GLY A 128 13.08 5.15 -1.36
N SER A 129 12.93 3.93 -1.86
CA SER A 129 13.94 2.87 -1.79
C SER A 129 14.39 2.50 -3.20
N ASN A 130 15.64 2.03 -3.32
CA ASN A 130 16.23 1.61 -4.59
C ASN A 130 16.16 2.71 -5.66
N LEU A 131 16.37 3.97 -5.28
CA LEU A 131 16.40 5.09 -6.21
C LEU A 131 17.29 6.23 -5.70
N ASP A 132 18.02 6.85 -6.63
CA ASP A 132 18.66 8.16 -6.46
C ASP A 132 17.75 9.20 -7.16
N PRO A 133 17.03 10.05 -6.41
CA PRO A 133 16.05 10.96 -6.99
C PRO A 133 16.66 12.02 -7.92
N ALA A 134 17.99 12.22 -7.84
CA ALA A 134 18.70 13.14 -8.73
C ALA A 134 19.05 12.51 -10.10
N LYS A 135 18.91 11.17 -10.23
CA LYS A 135 19.33 10.43 -11.42
C LYS A 135 18.25 9.54 -12.00
N ASP A 136 17.64 8.72 -11.11
CA ASP A 136 16.79 7.62 -11.54
C ASP A 136 15.38 8.09 -11.89
N MET A 137 14.81 7.46 -12.93
CA MET A 137 13.40 7.67 -13.26
C MET A 137 12.52 7.09 -12.15
N HIS A 138 11.57 7.90 -11.69
CA HIS A 138 10.61 7.49 -10.66
C HIS A 138 9.33 8.30 -10.72
N MET A 139 8.22 7.78 -10.20
CA MET A 139 7.00 8.55 -9.99
C MET A 139 7.27 9.60 -8.89
N HIS A 140 7.05 10.88 -9.23
CA HIS A 140 7.36 12.02 -8.36
C HIS A 140 6.13 12.76 -7.88
N GLU A 141 5.09 12.82 -8.73
CA GLU A 141 3.81 13.41 -8.37
C GLU A 141 2.67 12.50 -8.83
N GLY A 142 1.58 12.50 -8.08
CA GLY A 142 0.37 11.80 -8.44
C GLY A 142 -0.85 12.62 -8.03
N THR A 143 -1.85 12.70 -8.89
CA THR A 143 -3.12 13.33 -8.58
C THR A 143 -4.24 12.35 -8.87
N LEU A 144 -4.95 11.96 -7.81
CA LEU A 144 -6.19 11.21 -7.92
C LEU A 144 -7.37 12.17 -7.84
N THR A 145 -8.20 12.21 -8.87
CA THR A 145 -9.42 13.01 -8.94
C THR A 145 -10.63 12.10 -8.83
N PHE A 146 -11.50 12.38 -7.89
CA PHE A 146 -12.79 11.73 -7.72
C PHE A 146 -13.82 12.51 -8.54
N VAL A 147 -14.20 11.97 -9.69
CA VAL A 147 -15.19 12.61 -10.57
C VAL A 147 -16.59 12.39 -10.00
N ASP A 148 -16.91 11.13 -9.71
CA ASP A 148 -18.12 10.67 -9.01
C ASP A 148 -17.85 9.29 -8.37
N ASP A 149 -18.90 8.58 -7.93
CA ASP A 149 -18.77 7.28 -7.26
C ASP A 149 -18.26 6.15 -8.18
N ASP A 150 -18.46 6.30 -9.49
CA ASP A 150 -18.12 5.30 -10.50
C ASP A 150 -17.01 5.77 -11.48
N HIS A 151 -16.52 7.02 -11.36
CA HIS A 151 -15.49 7.57 -12.24
C HIS A 151 -14.38 8.24 -11.44
N ILE A 152 -13.13 7.86 -11.75
CA ILE A 152 -11.92 8.49 -11.21
C ILE A 152 -10.93 8.78 -12.32
N GLU A 153 -10.07 9.77 -12.10
CA GLU A 153 -8.93 10.05 -12.96
C GLU A 153 -7.65 10.02 -12.13
N PHE A 154 -6.61 9.43 -12.67
CA PHE A 154 -5.26 9.48 -12.09
C PHE A 154 -4.31 10.15 -13.08
N ALA A 155 -3.57 11.16 -12.62
CA ALA A 155 -2.49 11.78 -13.36
C ALA A 155 -1.18 11.62 -12.58
N GLY A 156 -0.19 10.97 -13.19
CA GLY A 156 1.15 10.78 -12.66
C GLY A 156 2.19 11.57 -13.42
N VAL A 157 3.17 12.12 -12.72
CA VAL A 157 4.35 12.79 -13.29
C VAL A 157 5.59 12.06 -12.82
N ALA A 158 6.34 11.51 -13.77
CA ALA A 158 7.66 10.96 -13.51
C ALA A 158 8.74 12.04 -13.55
N TRP A 159 9.82 11.81 -12.78
CA TRP A 159 11.04 12.60 -12.85
C TRP A 159 12.21 11.71 -13.24
N GLU A 160 13.20 12.28 -13.90
CA GLU A 160 14.46 11.66 -14.28
C GLU A 160 15.55 12.72 -14.31
N GLY A 161 16.74 12.42 -13.78
CA GLY A 161 17.82 13.40 -13.73
C GLY A 161 17.49 14.64 -12.92
N GLY A 162 16.66 14.52 -11.87
CA GLY A 162 16.25 15.61 -10.97
C GLY A 162 15.27 16.62 -11.56
N LYS A 163 14.57 16.28 -12.67
CA LYS A 163 13.60 17.15 -13.34
C LYS A 163 12.42 16.34 -13.89
N PRO A 164 11.26 16.98 -14.15
CA PRO A 164 10.12 16.30 -14.77
C PRO A 164 10.49 15.65 -16.11
N ALA A 165 10.09 14.39 -16.28
CA ALA A 165 10.22 13.64 -17.53
C ALA A 165 8.93 13.79 -18.35
N GLU A 166 8.90 14.77 -19.25
CA GLU A 166 7.69 15.18 -20.00
C GLU A 166 7.03 14.05 -20.78
N THR A 167 7.81 13.08 -21.26
CA THR A 167 7.32 11.92 -22.03
C THR A 167 6.73 10.80 -21.16
N HIS A 168 6.82 10.91 -19.83
CA HIS A 168 6.40 9.88 -18.88
C HIS A 168 5.32 10.39 -17.92
N CYS A 169 4.47 11.31 -18.40
CA CYS A 169 3.24 11.69 -17.72
C CYS A 169 2.12 10.75 -18.14
N ALA A 170 1.52 10.06 -17.16
CA ALA A 170 0.39 9.17 -17.40
C ALA A 170 -0.90 9.83 -16.91
N THR A 171 -1.93 9.84 -17.78
CA THR A 171 -3.29 10.18 -17.34
C THR A 171 -4.19 9.00 -17.67
N MET A 172 -4.88 8.48 -16.65
CA MET A 172 -5.80 7.36 -16.77
C MET A 172 -7.19 7.80 -16.32
N LYS A 173 -8.19 7.61 -17.18
CA LYS A 173 -9.60 7.76 -16.83
C LYS A 173 -10.18 6.38 -16.61
N LEU A 174 -10.72 6.16 -15.44
CA LEU A 174 -11.17 4.85 -14.99
C LEU A 174 -12.63 4.87 -14.62
N VAL A 175 -13.33 3.79 -15.00
CA VAL A 175 -14.72 3.54 -14.68
C VAL A 175 -14.81 2.29 -13.80
N ARG A 176 -15.65 2.34 -12.77
CA ARG A 176 -15.90 1.18 -11.89
C ARG A 176 -16.53 0.03 -12.69
N LYS A 177 -15.93 -1.13 -12.66
CA LYS A 177 -16.53 -2.34 -13.23
C LYS A 177 -17.69 -2.82 -12.35
N LYS A 178 -18.87 -2.92 -12.94
CA LYS A 178 -20.09 -3.47 -12.30
C LYS A 178 -20.17 -4.97 -12.50
#